data_7a8e0ccd93aacb8d21364c6074c69fdb
#
_entry.id   7a8e0ccd93aacb8d21364c6074c69fdb
#
_cell.length_a   1.000
_cell.length_b   1.000
_cell.length_c   1.000
_cell.angle_alpha   90.00
_cell.angle_beta   90.00
_cell.angle_gamma   90.00
#
_symmetry.space_group_name_H-M   'P 1'
#
loop_
_entity.id
_entity.type
_entity.pdbx_description
1 polymer ?
#
loop_
_entity_poly.entity_id
_entity_poly.type
_entity_poly.pdbx_seq_one_letter_code
_entity_poly.pdbx_strand_id
1 'polypeptide(L)'
;DYFTIHAGVLLRYVPMTAERVTGIVSRGGSIMAKWCLAHHEENFLYTRFEDICKIMKKYDVTFSLGDGLRPGSVADANDEAQFGELKTLGELTSVAWENDVQTMIEGPGHVPMQLIKENMDKQLEQCAEAPFYTLGPLTTDIAPGYDHITSAIGAAMIGWYGCAMLCYVTPKEHLGLPNKEDVKEGLMAYRIAAHAADLAKGHPSAQIRDNALSQARFEFRWEDQFNLGLDPERAREFHDETLPKDSAKVAHFCSMCGPKFCSMKISQDVRDYAAKQVKEQEVAMKAKAKEFRESGSKIYSKI
;
A
#
# COMPACT_ATOMS: atom_id res chain seq x y z
N ASP A 1 -6.64 -20.83 6.69
CA ASP A 1 -7.10 -19.95 7.77
C ASP A 1 -5.95 -19.62 8.71
N TYR A 2 -6.09 -18.57 9.55
CA TYR A 2 -5.11 -18.21 10.56
C TYR A 2 -5.76 -17.73 11.86
N PHE A 3 -5.03 -17.82 12.96
CA PHE A 3 -5.42 -17.25 14.24
C PHE A 3 -4.38 -16.24 14.72
N THR A 4 -4.86 -15.08 15.18
CA THR A 4 -4.01 -14.08 15.86
C THR A 4 -3.94 -14.40 17.35
N ILE A 5 -2.72 -14.54 17.86
CA ILE A 5 -2.44 -14.71 19.29
C ILE A 5 -1.33 -13.78 19.75
N HIS A 6 -1.51 -13.15 20.92
CA HIS A 6 -0.54 -12.21 21.50
C HIS A 6 0.42 -12.92 22.46
N ALA A 7 1.16 -13.92 21.94
CA ALA A 7 2.10 -14.72 22.74
C ALA A 7 3.40 -13.96 23.11
N GLY A 8 3.70 -12.86 22.41
CA GLY A 8 4.91 -12.04 22.65
C GLY A 8 4.79 -11.05 23.81
N VAL A 9 3.60 -10.84 24.38
CA VAL A 9 3.38 -9.95 25.52
C VAL A 9 3.86 -10.62 26.80
N LEU A 10 5.09 -10.32 27.21
CA LEU A 10 5.73 -10.91 28.38
C LEU A 10 5.79 -9.95 29.56
N LEU A 11 5.76 -10.50 30.79
CA LEU A 11 5.83 -9.72 32.02
C LEU A 11 7.01 -8.74 32.03
N ARG A 12 8.15 -9.14 31.49
CA ARG A 12 9.37 -8.30 31.42
C ARG A 12 9.22 -7.04 30.56
N TYR A 13 8.28 -7.03 29.58
CA TYR A 13 8.06 -5.89 28.69
C TYR A 13 6.99 -4.94 29.19
N VAL A 14 6.05 -5.41 30.02
CA VAL A 14 4.93 -4.58 30.51
C VAL A 14 5.40 -3.30 31.20
N PRO A 15 6.39 -3.30 32.09
CA PRO A 15 6.88 -2.08 32.71
C PRO A 15 7.48 -1.07 31.73
N MET A 16 8.03 -1.53 30.60
CA MET A 16 8.64 -0.66 29.58
C MET A 16 7.62 0.22 28.85
N THR A 17 6.31 -0.11 28.96
CA THR A 17 5.23 0.69 28.36
C THR A 17 4.69 1.78 29.28
N ALA A 18 5.21 1.91 30.52
CA ALA A 18 4.67 2.83 31.51
C ALA A 18 4.84 4.31 31.15
N GLU A 19 5.91 4.65 30.45
CA GLU A 19 6.23 6.03 30.03
C GLU A 19 5.67 6.38 28.65
N ARG A 20 4.97 5.44 27.97
CA ARG A 20 4.33 5.70 26.68
C ARG A 20 3.19 6.70 26.79
N VAL A 21 3.01 7.50 25.76
CA VAL A 21 1.88 8.43 25.64
C VAL A 21 0.54 7.66 25.62
N THR A 22 0.49 6.51 24.95
CA THR A 22 -0.74 5.72 24.79
C THR A 22 -0.72 4.35 25.49
N GLY A 23 0.40 3.97 26.10
CA GLY A 23 0.52 2.71 26.82
C GLY A 23 0.40 1.48 25.92
N ILE A 24 -0.50 0.53 26.25
CA ILE A 24 -0.77 -0.69 25.48
C ILE A 24 -2.12 -0.56 24.79
N VAL A 25 -2.12 -0.23 23.51
CA VAL A 25 -3.35 0.04 22.73
C VAL A 25 -3.96 -1.20 22.09
N SER A 26 -3.19 -2.25 21.90
CA SER A 26 -3.72 -3.54 21.43
C SER A 26 -4.70 -4.11 22.44
N ARG A 27 -5.92 -4.44 21.98
CA ARG A 27 -6.92 -5.06 22.84
C ARG A 27 -6.42 -6.40 23.43
N GLY A 28 -5.89 -7.28 22.58
CA GLY A 28 -5.33 -8.55 23.02
C GLY A 28 -4.09 -8.34 23.90
N GLY A 29 -3.20 -7.42 23.52
CA GLY A 29 -2.01 -7.08 24.30
C GLY A 29 -2.35 -6.58 25.70
N SER A 30 -3.29 -5.64 25.82
CA SER A 30 -3.71 -5.10 27.13
C SER A 30 -4.42 -6.14 27.99
N ILE A 31 -5.22 -7.01 27.41
CA ILE A 31 -5.87 -8.12 28.15
C ILE A 31 -4.83 -9.10 28.68
N MET A 32 -3.84 -9.49 27.86
CA MET A 32 -2.77 -10.39 28.30
C MET A 32 -1.88 -9.75 29.36
N ALA A 33 -1.46 -8.50 29.18
CA ALA A 33 -0.72 -7.77 30.18
C ALA A 33 -1.47 -7.72 31.54
N LYS A 34 -2.76 -7.38 31.50
CA LYS A 34 -3.62 -7.36 32.70
C LYS A 34 -3.72 -8.76 33.33
N TRP A 35 -3.86 -9.82 32.52
CA TRP A 35 -3.93 -11.18 33.02
C TRP A 35 -2.62 -11.57 33.74
N CYS A 36 -1.46 -11.31 33.13
CA CYS A 36 -0.16 -11.58 33.73
C CYS A 36 0.03 -10.87 35.07
N LEU A 37 -0.35 -9.59 35.13
CA LEU A 37 -0.27 -8.81 36.38
C LEU A 37 -1.23 -9.33 37.47
N ALA A 38 -2.45 -9.74 37.09
CA ALA A 38 -3.47 -10.21 38.05
C ALA A 38 -3.13 -11.58 38.66
N HIS A 39 -2.48 -12.44 37.88
CA HIS A 39 -2.15 -13.80 38.30
C HIS A 39 -0.68 -13.93 38.77
N HIS A 40 0.14 -12.91 38.57
CA HIS A 40 1.59 -12.97 38.82
C HIS A 40 2.27 -14.14 38.10
N GLU A 41 1.78 -14.45 36.89
CA GLU A 41 2.27 -15.51 36.02
C GLU A 41 2.60 -14.99 34.64
N GLU A 42 3.54 -15.65 33.95
CA GLU A 42 3.88 -15.33 32.57
C GLU A 42 2.72 -15.71 31.62
N ASN A 43 2.61 -15.00 30.54
CA ASN A 43 1.62 -15.18 29.47
C ASN A 43 1.48 -16.67 29.09
N PHE A 44 0.30 -17.24 29.33
CA PHE A 44 0.05 -18.65 29.05
C PHE A 44 0.12 -19.00 27.55
N LEU A 45 -0.13 -18.05 26.64
CA LEU A 45 0.05 -18.26 25.21
C LEU A 45 1.53 -18.46 24.85
N TYR A 46 2.43 -17.86 25.61
CA TYR A 46 3.87 -18.07 25.52
C TYR A 46 4.29 -19.39 26.18
N THR A 47 3.92 -19.60 27.44
CA THR A 47 4.39 -20.78 28.20
C THR A 47 3.81 -22.10 27.69
N ARG A 48 2.71 -22.06 26.92
CA ARG A 48 2.07 -23.22 26.30
C ARG A 48 2.15 -23.19 24.76
N PHE A 49 3.08 -22.44 24.22
CA PHE A 49 3.15 -22.22 22.77
C PHE A 49 3.32 -23.51 21.97
N GLU A 50 4.16 -24.45 22.43
CA GLU A 50 4.30 -25.76 21.79
C GLU A 50 2.99 -26.60 21.78
N ASP A 51 2.20 -26.52 22.86
CA ASP A 51 0.91 -27.21 22.89
C ASP A 51 -0.08 -26.58 21.90
N ILE A 52 -0.01 -25.26 21.72
CA ILE A 52 -0.79 -24.56 20.69
C ILE A 52 -0.29 -24.95 19.29
N CYS A 53 1.01 -25.06 19.06
CA CYS A 53 1.57 -25.56 17.79
C CYS A 53 0.98 -26.93 17.40
N LYS A 54 0.87 -27.87 18.35
CA LYS A 54 0.24 -29.18 18.08
C LYS A 54 -1.22 -29.05 17.62
N ILE A 55 -1.95 -28.11 18.18
CA ILE A 55 -3.35 -27.84 17.78
C ILE A 55 -3.37 -27.23 16.38
N MET A 56 -2.56 -26.20 16.13
CA MET A 56 -2.48 -25.51 14.84
C MET A 56 -2.10 -26.48 13.71
N LYS A 57 -1.06 -27.31 13.92
CA LYS A 57 -0.66 -28.36 12.99
C LYS A 57 -1.80 -29.33 12.67
N LYS A 58 -2.53 -29.79 13.70
CA LYS A 58 -3.63 -30.74 13.53
C LYS A 58 -4.72 -30.22 12.60
N TYR A 59 -4.99 -28.92 12.60
CA TYR A 59 -6.06 -28.29 11.83
C TYR A 59 -5.56 -27.49 10.63
N ASP A 60 -4.25 -27.55 10.32
CA ASP A 60 -3.61 -26.81 9.23
C ASP A 60 -3.92 -25.31 9.29
N VAL A 61 -3.67 -24.72 10.46
CA VAL A 61 -3.94 -23.29 10.73
C VAL A 61 -2.63 -22.55 10.95
N THR A 62 -2.49 -21.39 10.29
CA THR A 62 -1.35 -20.50 10.38
C THR A 62 -1.42 -19.62 11.62
N PHE A 63 -0.29 -19.34 12.27
CA PHE A 63 -0.22 -18.28 13.27
C PHE A 63 -0.17 -16.89 12.60
N SER A 64 -0.96 -15.96 13.15
CA SER A 64 -0.66 -14.53 13.11
C SER A 64 -0.16 -14.15 14.49
N LEU A 65 1.18 -14.01 14.63
CA LEU A 65 1.78 -13.67 15.91
C LEU A 65 1.61 -12.18 16.17
N GLY A 66 0.66 -11.88 17.05
CA GLY A 66 0.13 -10.53 17.26
C GLY A 66 1.09 -9.61 18.00
N ASP A 67 1.20 -8.37 17.54
CA ASP A 67 1.98 -7.29 18.14
C ASP A 67 1.22 -6.59 19.28
N GLY A 68 1.10 -7.26 20.40
CA GLY A 68 0.38 -6.75 21.56
C GLY A 68 0.95 -5.47 22.17
N LEU A 69 2.22 -5.20 21.92
CA LEU A 69 2.93 -4.01 22.39
C LEU A 69 3.24 -3.00 21.26
N ARG A 70 2.48 -3.06 20.15
CA ARG A 70 2.61 -2.06 19.08
C ARG A 70 2.40 -0.64 19.59
N PRO A 71 3.08 0.37 19.03
CA PRO A 71 2.86 1.77 19.38
C PRO A 71 1.46 2.23 18.93
N GLY A 72 0.78 2.96 19.80
CA GLY A 72 -0.52 3.61 19.53
C GLY A 72 -0.41 5.12 19.30
N SER A 73 0.81 5.63 19.28
CA SER A 73 1.17 7.01 18.98
C SER A 73 2.51 7.02 18.28
N VAL A 74 2.72 7.95 17.35
CA VAL A 74 4.03 8.13 16.69
C VAL A 74 5.15 8.47 17.70
N ALA A 75 4.81 9.00 18.87
CA ALA A 75 5.75 9.28 19.96
C ALA A 75 6.29 8.00 20.61
N ASP A 76 5.52 6.91 20.58
CA ASP A 76 5.86 5.63 21.20
C ASP A 76 6.57 4.66 20.24
N ALA A 77 6.75 5.08 18.99
CA ALA A 77 7.31 4.23 17.94
C ALA A 77 8.77 3.83 18.20
N ASN A 78 9.09 2.58 17.91
CA ASN A 78 10.44 2.01 17.96
C ASN A 78 11.05 1.98 19.38
N ASP A 79 10.22 1.88 20.40
CA ASP A 79 10.70 1.74 21.76
C ASP A 79 11.17 0.29 22.09
N GLU A 80 11.75 0.13 23.27
CA GLU A 80 12.28 -1.16 23.75
C GLU A 80 11.18 -2.22 23.93
N ALA A 81 9.95 -1.83 24.28
CA ALA A 81 8.85 -2.75 24.45
C ALA A 81 8.40 -3.33 23.10
N GLN A 82 8.27 -2.50 22.07
CA GLN A 82 7.92 -2.93 20.73
C GLN A 82 8.95 -3.91 20.16
N PHE A 83 10.23 -3.55 20.21
CA PHE A 83 11.27 -4.40 19.63
C PHE A 83 11.62 -5.61 20.49
N GLY A 84 11.41 -5.53 21.80
CA GLY A 84 11.49 -6.68 22.69
C GLY A 84 10.44 -7.74 22.35
N GLU A 85 9.20 -7.31 22.12
CA GLU A 85 8.14 -8.20 21.65
C GLU A 85 8.49 -8.78 20.28
N LEU A 86 8.90 -7.96 19.30
CA LEU A 86 9.27 -8.42 17.96
C LEU A 86 10.32 -9.52 18.00
N LYS A 87 11.34 -9.36 18.83
CA LYS A 87 12.35 -10.40 19.04
C LYS A 87 11.75 -11.72 19.56
N THR A 88 10.83 -11.62 20.52
CA THR A 88 10.12 -12.80 21.03
C THR A 88 9.26 -13.46 19.95
N LEU A 89 8.60 -12.67 19.09
CA LEU A 89 7.82 -13.21 17.97
C LEU A 89 8.73 -13.97 16.98
N GLY A 90 9.95 -13.50 16.75
CA GLY A 90 10.96 -14.21 15.96
C GLY A 90 11.38 -15.54 16.59
N GLU A 91 11.60 -15.57 17.91
CA GLU A 91 11.88 -16.80 18.66
C GLU A 91 10.72 -17.80 18.54
N LEU A 92 9.49 -17.34 18.71
CA LEU A 92 8.27 -18.17 18.58
C LEU A 92 8.05 -18.65 17.13
N THR A 93 8.45 -17.88 16.15
CA THR A 93 8.40 -18.28 14.73
C THR A 93 9.28 -19.51 14.50
N SER A 94 10.48 -19.52 15.04
CA SER A 94 11.39 -20.68 14.95
C SER A 94 10.77 -21.92 15.58
N VAL A 95 10.17 -21.79 16.76
CA VAL A 95 9.45 -22.89 17.43
C VAL A 95 8.27 -23.39 16.60
N ALA A 96 7.50 -22.50 15.99
CA ALA A 96 6.37 -22.88 15.14
C ALA A 96 6.84 -23.66 13.90
N TRP A 97 7.90 -23.20 13.24
CA TRP A 97 8.46 -23.87 12.06
C TRP A 97 9.05 -25.24 12.38
N GLU A 98 9.70 -25.40 13.52
CA GLU A 98 10.16 -26.71 14.01
C GLU A 98 8.99 -27.69 14.24
N ASN A 99 7.80 -27.18 14.49
CA ASN A 99 6.56 -27.94 14.62
C ASN A 99 5.75 -28.04 13.30
N ASP A 100 6.29 -27.65 12.14
CA ASP A 100 5.63 -27.59 10.84
C ASP A 100 4.37 -26.69 10.82
N VAL A 101 4.38 -25.58 11.54
CA VAL A 101 3.27 -24.59 11.55
C VAL A 101 3.74 -23.31 10.88
N GLN A 102 2.97 -22.84 9.92
CA GLN A 102 3.20 -21.56 9.24
C GLN A 102 2.95 -20.39 10.17
N THR A 103 3.72 -19.31 9.98
CA THR A 103 3.58 -18.08 10.76
C THR A 103 3.59 -16.86 9.86
N MET A 104 2.88 -15.81 10.27
CA MET A 104 3.13 -14.42 9.90
C MET A 104 3.26 -13.58 11.17
N ILE A 105 4.01 -12.50 11.08
CA ILE A 105 4.29 -11.59 12.19
C ILE A 105 3.43 -10.35 12.03
N GLU A 106 2.68 -9.96 13.05
CA GLU A 106 2.04 -8.65 13.07
C GLU A 106 3.05 -7.54 13.36
N GLY A 107 2.83 -6.40 12.78
CA GLY A 107 3.71 -5.25 12.86
C GLY A 107 3.01 -3.96 13.28
N PRO A 108 3.77 -2.86 13.42
CA PRO A 108 3.39 -1.70 14.19
C PRO A 108 2.21 -0.93 13.61
N GLY A 109 1.46 -0.27 14.52
CA GLY A 109 0.35 0.60 14.18
C GLY A 109 0.78 2.04 13.83
N HIS A 110 1.37 2.77 14.79
CA HIS A 110 1.73 4.19 14.63
C HIS A 110 3.24 4.35 14.54
N VAL A 111 3.75 4.65 13.33
CA VAL A 111 5.18 4.87 13.08
C VAL A 111 5.37 6.02 12.11
N PRO A 112 6.10 7.08 12.47
CA PRO A 112 6.38 8.18 11.57
C PRO A 112 7.27 7.71 10.41
N MET A 113 7.14 8.36 9.26
CA MET A 113 7.72 7.91 7.98
C MET A 113 9.20 7.52 8.06
N GLN A 114 10.02 8.31 8.75
CA GLN A 114 11.46 8.10 8.83
C GLN A 114 11.86 6.82 9.60
N LEU A 115 10.96 6.26 10.41
CA LEU A 115 11.23 5.05 11.22
C LEU A 115 10.65 3.77 10.59
N ILE A 116 9.87 3.87 9.51
CA ILE A 116 9.19 2.70 8.88
C ILE A 116 10.20 1.68 8.34
N LYS A 117 11.26 2.17 7.69
CA LYS A 117 12.28 1.26 7.14
C LYS A 117 12.96 0.44 8.23
N GLU A 118 13.29 1.06 9.37
CA GLU A 118 13.89 0.36 10.51
C GLU A 118 13.00 -0.78 11.02
N ASN A 119 11.68 -0.57 11.08
CA ASN A 119 10.74 -1.62 11.47
C ASN A 119 10.81 -2.82 10.52
N MET A 120 10.86 -2.58 9.21
CA MET A 120 10.97 -3.66 8.23
C MET A 120 12.30 -4.40 8.34
N ASP A 121 13.41 -3.64 8.42
CA ASP A 121 14.75 -4.22 8.51
C ASP A 121 14.89 -5.10 9.77
N LYS A 122 14.40 -4.63 10.92
CA LYS A 122 14.44 -5.40 12.18
C LYS A 122 13.54 -6.64 12.13
N GLN A 123 12.39 -6.56 11.49
CA GLN A 123 11.53 -7.73 11.34
C GLN A 123 12.21 -8.80 10.46
N LEU A 124 12.79 -8.42 9.34
CA LEU A 124 13.52 -9.34 8.47
C LEU A 124 14.66 -10.03 9.22
N GLU A 125 15.44 -9.26 9.99
CA GLU A 125 16.57 -9.76 10.77
C GLU A 125 16.13 -10.67 11.92
N GLN A 126 15.17 -10.23 12.73
CA GLN A 126 14.80 -10.90 13.98
C GLN A 126 13.82 -12.06 13.77
N CYS A 127 13.02 -12.02 12.70
CA CYS A 127 11.99 -13.03 12.44
C CYS A 127 12.32 -13.93 11.23
N ALA A 128 13.58 -14.03 10.83
CA ALA A 128 14.05 -14.90 9.74
C ALA A 128 13.23 -14.75 8.44
N GLU A 129 12.92 -13.50 8.06
CA GLU A 129 12.13 -13.15 6.88
C GLU A 129 10.70 -13.73 6.84
N ALA A 130 10.14 -14.13 7.99
CA ALA A 130 8.73 -14.53 8.06
C ALA A 130 7.82 -13.43 7.49
N PRO A 131 6.70 -13.76 6.83
CA PRO A 131 5.79 -12.76 6.29
C PRO A 131 5.38 -11.72 7.32
N PHE A 132 5.55 -10.43 7.01
CA PHE A 132 5.18 -9.32 7.88
C PHE A 132 3.79 -8.81 7.51
N TYR A 133 2.93 -8.67 8.51
CA TYR A 133 1.56 -8.19 8.43
C TYR A 133 1.42 -6.92 9.26
N THR A 134 1.17 -5.78 8.66
CA THR A 134 1.20 -4.49 9.36
C THR A 134 -0.14 -3.79 9.42
N LEU A 135 -0.43 -3.15 10.56
CA LEU A 135 -1.55 -2.22 10.72
C LEU A 135 -1.07 -0.81 10.30
N GLY A 136 -1.21 -0.47 9.06
CA GLY A 136 -0.65 0.75 8.51
C GLY A 136 0.79 0.57 8.01
N PRO A 137 1.78 1.31 8.57
CA PRO A 137 1.68 2.18 9.76
C PRO A 137 0.97 3.53 9.56
N LEU A 138 0.31 4.01 10.61
CA LEU A 138 -0.20 5.37 10.67
C LEU A 138 0.97 6.33 10.86
N THR A 139 1.18 7.23 9.90
CA THR A 139 2.37 8.09 9.86
C THR A 139 2.27 9.37 10.68
N THR A 140 1.08 9.68 11.17
CA THR A 140 0.78 10.83 12.03
C THR A 140 -0.51 10.57 12.80
N ASP A 141 -0.66 11.21 13.97
CA ASP A 141 -1.82 11.06 14.86
C ASP A 141 -2.82 12.22 14.75
N ILE A 142 -2.57 13.20 13.87
CA ILE A 142 -3.30 14.47 13.83
C ILE A 142 -4.66 14.39 13.11
N ALA A 143 -5.00 13.27 12.49
CA ALA A 143 -6.09 13.23 11.52
C ALA A 143 -7.22 12.23 11.88
N PRO A 144 -7.86 12.34 13.06
CA PRO A 144 -9.01 11.48 13.37
C PRO A 144 -10.13 11.67 12.34
N GLY A 145 -10.70 10.57 11.88
CA GLY A 145 -11.63 10.53 10.75
C GLY A 145 -10.97 10.33 9.37
N TYR A 146 -9.64 10.42 9.31
CA TYR A 146 -8.82 10.22 8.11
C TYR A 146 -7.71 9.17 8.31
N ASP A 147 -7.83 8.32 9.31
CA ASP A 147 -6.81 7.33 9.65
C ASP A 147 -6.52 6.35 8.50
N HIS A 148 -7.50 6.07 7.64
CA HIS A 148 -7.30 5.31 6.41
C HIS A 148 -6.32 5.96 5.43
N ILE A 149 -6.22 7.31 5.43
CA ILE A 149 -5.26 8.04 4.59
C ILE A 149 -3.88 8.04 5.24
N THR A 150 -3.78 8.38 6.54
CA THR A 150 -2.50 8.43 7.25
C THR A 150 -1.81 7.08 7.28
N SER A 151 -2.59 6.01 7.42
CA SER A 151 -2.10 4.64 7.41
C SER A 151 -1.77 4.13 6.00
N ALA A 152 -2.52 4.53 4.96
CA ALA A 152 -2.20 4.15 3.58
C ALA A 152 -0.84 4.71 3.12
N ILE A 153 -0.43 5.88 3.62
CA ILE A 153 0.91 6.44 3.37
C ILE A 153 1.98 5.48 3.89
N GLY A 154 1.87 5.07 5.15
CA GLY A 154 2.82 4.14 5.76
C GLY A 154 2.74 2.75 5.16
N ALA A 155 1.53 2.27 4.81
CA ALA A 155 1.32 1.00 4.13
C ALA A 155 2.02 0.93 2.77
N ALA A 156 1.96 2.00 1.97
CA ALA A 156 2.70 2.07 0.72
C ALA A 156 4.21 2.00 0.93
N MET A 157 4.73 2.68 1.96
CA MET A 157 6.16 2.67 2.28
C MET A 157 6.62 1.30 2.78
N ILE A 158 5.95 0.73 3.77
CA ILE A 158 6.37 -0.56 4.34
C ILE A 158 6.16 -1.70 3.33
N GLY A 159 5.11 -1.61 2.51
CA GLY A 159 4.88 -2.52 1.39
C GLY A 159 6.01 -2.46 0.35
N TRP A 160 6.52 -1.27 0.03
CA TRP A 160 7.69 -1.10 -0.83
C TRP A 160 8.94 -1.73 -0.21
N TYR A 161 9.13 -1.61 1.10
CA TYR A 161 10.29 -2.19 1.80
C TYR A 161 10.20 -3.71 1.99
N GLY A 162 9.06 -4.36 1.73
CA GLY A 162 8.96 -5.82 1.73
C GLY A 162 7.84 -6.42 2.57
N CYS A 163 7.00 -5.61 3.21
CA CYS A 163 5.85 -6.12 3.95
C CYS A 163 4.96 -6.99 3.04
N ALA A 164 4.56 -8.16 3.54
CA ALA A 164 3.83 -9.16 2.77
C ALA A 164 2.31 -8.94 2.77
N MET A 165 1.75 -8.43 3.85
CA MET A 165 0.31 -8.22 4.00
C MET A 165 0.01 -6.93 4.75
N LEU A 166 -1.01 -6.20 4.29
CA LEU A 166 -1.42 -4.92 4.85
C LEU A 166 -2.82 -5.05 5.46
N CYS A 167 -2.97 -4.72 6.73
CA CYS A 167 -4.25 -4.59 7.40
C CYS A 167 -4.84 -3.22 7.09
N TYR A 168 -6.03 -3.17 6.47
CA TYR A 168 -6.68 -1.89 6.20
C TYR A 168 -7.17 -1.22 7.49
N VAL A 169 -7.18 0.11 7.45
CA VAL A 169 -7.71 0.98 8.49
C VAL A 169 -8.89 1.74 7.91
N THR A 170 -9.95 1.93 8.68
CA THR A 170 -11.14 2.68 8.26
C THR A 170 -11.06 4.14 8.70
N PRO A 171 -11.88 5.04 8.13
CA PRO A 171 -12.00 6.42 8.62
C PRO A 171 -12.39 6.52 10.10
N LYS A 172 -13.01 5.47 10.65
CA LYS A 172 -13.50 5.42 12.04
C LYS A 172 -12.54 4.76 13.02
N GLU A 173 -11.31 4.45 12.61
CA GLU A 173 -10.30 3.99 13.56
C GLU A 173 -10.20 4.99 14.71
N HIS A 174 -10.09 4.51 15.94
CA HIS A 174 -10.09 5.29 17.20
C HIS A 174 -11.40 6.04 17.52
N LEU A 175 -12.42 6.05 16.64
CA LEU A 175 -13.66 6.84 16.84
C LEU A 175 -14.91 6.00 17.03
N GLY A 176 -15.03 4.86 16.33
CA GLY A 176 -16.25 4.06 16.43
C GLY A 176 -16.26 2.84 15.52
N LEU A 177 -17.36 2.09 15.56
CA LEU A 177 -17.54 0.92 14.70
C LEU A 177 -17.79 1.37 13.25
N PRO A 178 -17.05 0.83 12.27
CA PRO A 178 -17.25 1.15 10.86
C PRO A 178 -18.53 0.52 10.32
N ASN A 179 -19.19 1.23 9.41
CA ASN A 179 -20.23 0.67 8.56
C ASN A 179 -19.62 0.12 7.25
N LYS A 180 -20.46 -0.34 6.33
CA LYS A 180 -20.02 -0.92 5.04
C LYS A 180 -19.24 0.08 4.18
N GLU A 181 -19.69 1.31 4.14
CA GLU A 181 -19.06 2.39 3.37
C GLU A 181 -17.68 2.74 3.93
N ASP A 182 -17.57 2.83 5.25
CA ASP A 182 -16.28 3.06 5.93
C ASP A 182 -15.28 1.93 5.63
N VAL A 183 -15.75 0.68 5.61
CA VAL A 183 -14.93 -0.49 5.24
C VAL A 183 -14.49 -0.39 3.78
N LYS A 184 -15.40 -0.06 2.86
CA LYS A 184 -15.07 0.16 1.45
C LYS A 184 -14.01 1.24 1.30
N GLU A 185 -14.15 2.37 1.98
CA GLU A 185 -13.20 3.49 1.94
C GLU A 185 -11.80 3.07 2.39
N GLY A 186 -11.71 2.42 3.55
CA GLY A 186 -10.44 1.89 4.08
C GLY A 186 -9.80 0.87 3.14
N LEU A 187 -10.59 -0.08 2.63
CA LEU A 187 -10.11 -1.08 1.68
C LEU A 187 -9.57 -0.45 0.39
N MET A 188 -10.24 0.57 -0.14
CA MET A 188 -9.80 1.26 -1.34
C MET A 188 -8.48 2.00 -1.12
N ALA A 189 -8.33 2.70 0.02
CA ALA A 189 -7.07 3.35 0.38
C ALA A 189 -5.90 2.35 0.41
N TYR A 190 -6.12 1.17 0.97
CA TYR A 190 -5.10 0.13 1.06
C TYR A 190 -4.82 -0.60 -0.25
N ARG A 191 -5.80 -0.78 -1.11
CA ARG A 191 -5.57 -1.27 -2.49
C ARG A 191 -4.72 -0.29 -3.30
N ILE A 192 -4.91 1.02 -3.10
CA ILE A 192 -4.07 2.05 -3.72
C ILE A 192 -2.64 1.98 -3.15
N ALA A 193 -2.49 1.88 -1.83
CA ALA A 193 -1.20 1.76 -1.17
C ALA A 193 -0.41 0.53 -1.64
N ALA A 194 -1.06 -0.64 -1.68
CA ALA A 194 -0.45 -1.89 -2.14
C ALA A 194 -0.02 -1.80 -3.62
N HIS A 195 -0.88 -1.24 -4.49
CA HIS A 195 -0.54 -1.06 -5.90
C HIS A 195 0.64 -0.09 -6.09
N ALA A 196 0.69 1.00 -5.33
CA ALA A 196 1.82 1.93 -5.34
C ALA A 196 3.12 1.25 -4.88
N ALA A 197 3.05 0.39 -3.86
CA ALA A 197 4.20 -0.42 -3.42
C ALA A 197 4.66 -1.40 -4.50
N ASP A 198 3.74 -2.05 -5.22
CA ASP A 198 4.06 -2.97 -6.31
C ASP A 198 4.74 -2.26 -7.48
N LEU A 199 4.30 -1.04 -7.83
CA LEU A 199 4.98 -0.19 -8.81
C LEU A 199 6.41 0.14 -8.35
N ALA A 200 6.57 0.54 -7.09
CA ALA A 200 7.87 0.90 -6.52
C ALA A 200 8.85 -0.30 -6.46
N LYS A 201 8.34 -1.51 -6.23
CA LYS A 201 9.11 -2.76 -6.29
C LYS A 201 9.44 -3.21 -7.71
N GLY A 202 8.87 -2.59 -8.74
CA GLY A 202 9.02 -3.00 -10.13
C GLY A 202 8.28 -4.29 -10.48
N HIS A 203 7.14 -4.57 -9.84
CA HIS A 203 6.34 -5.76 -10.15
C HIS A 203 5.85 -5.70 -11.60
N PRO A 204 6.12 -6.73 -12.43
CA PRO A 204 5.95 -6.65 -13.90
C PRO A 204 4.53 -6.31 -14.36
N SER A 205 3.50 -6.75 -13.63
CA SER A 205 2.10 -6.52 -14.01
C SER A 205 1.53 -5.18 -13.54
N ALA A 206 2.14 -4.53 -12.54
CA ALA A 206 1.61 -3.29 -11.96
C ALA A 206 1.56 -2.17 -13.00
N GLN A 207 2.68 -1.87 -13.66
CA GLN A 207 2.79 -0.81 -14.66
C GLN A 207 1.89 -1.02 -15.90
N ILE A 208 1.56 -2.26 -16.25
CA ILE A 208 0.72 -2.58 -17.42
C ILE A 208 -0.67 -1.95 -17.26
N ARG A 209 -1.28 -2.10 -16.09
CA ARG A 209 -2.61 -1.55 -15.81
C ARG A 209 -2.60 -0.03 -15.78
N ASP A 210 -1.60 0.58 -15.15
CA ASP A 210 -1.44 2.05 -15.13
C ASP A 210 -1.27 2.63 -16.53
N ASN A 211 -0.47 2.00 -17.38
CA ASN A 211 -0.27 2.42 -18.76
C ASN A 211 -1.59 2.33 -19.55
N ALA A 212 -2.32 1.22 -19.43
CA ALA A 212 -3.60 1.03 -20.11
C ALA A 212 -4.64 2.08 -19.69
N LEU A 213 -4.75 2.34 -18.38
CA LEU A 213 -5.66 3.36 -17.85
C LEU A 213 -5.24 4.75 -18.29
N SER A 214 -3.96 5.07 -18.24
CA SER A 214 -3.45 6.37 -18.67
C SER A 214 -3.69 6.62 -20.17
N GLN A 215 -3.56 5.59 -21.00
CA GLN A 215 -3.88 5.66 -22.41
C GLN A 215 -5.38 5.86 -22.63
N ALA A 216 -6.24 5.10 -21.96
CA ALA A 216 -7.68 5.24 -22.03
C ALA A 216 -8.12 6.67 -21.65
N ARG A 217 -7.50 7.23 -20.58
CA ARG A 217 -7.72 8.62 -20.14
C ARG A 217 -7.28 9.63 -21.20
N PHE A 218 -6.13 9.45 -21.81
CA PHE A 218 -5.63 10.35 -22.85
C PHE A 218 -6.50 10.34 -24.11
N GLU A 219 -7.06 9.17 -24.46
CA GLU A 219 -7.89 8.96 -25.63
C GLU A 219 -9.39 9.25 -25.38
N PHE A 220 -9.77 9.66 -24.17
CA PHE A 220 -11.16 9.88 -23.75
C PHE A 220 -12.04 8.63 -23.89
N ARG A 221 -11.48 7.44 -23.71
CA ARG A 221 -12.20 6.17 -23.65
C ARG A 221 -12.72 5.97 -22.23
N TRP A 222 -13.81 6.69 -21.89
CA TRP A 222 -14.32 6.79 -20.52
C TRP A 222 -14.68 5.44 -19.91
N GLU A 223 -15.37 4.57 -20.65
CA GLU A 223 -15.73 3.24 -20.17
C GLU A 223 -14.50 2.39 -19.82
N ASP A 224 -13.48 2.43 -20.66
CA ASP A 224 -12.23 1.73 -20.40
C ASP A 224 -11.51 2.33 -19.17
N GLN A 225 -11.51 3.67 -19.06
CA GLN A 225 -10.92 4.35 -17.90
C GLN A 225 -11.62 3.94 -16.61
N PHE A 226 -12.94 3.86 -16.56
CA PHE A 226 -13.68 3.45 -15.39
C PHE A 226 -13.40 1.97 -15.06
N ASN A 227 -13.52 1.08 -16.04
CA ASN A 227 -13.36 -0.35 -15.85
C ASN A 227 -11.93 -0.78 -15.48
N LEU A 228 -10.91 -0.03 -15.91
CA LEU A 228 -9.53 -0.21 -15.50
C LEU A 228 -9.26 0.35 -14.09
N GLY A 229 -10.11 1.24 -13.59
CA GLY A 229 -10.01 1.81 -12.25
C GLY A 229 -10.28 0.80 -11.13
N LEU A 230 -9.86 1.12 -9.91
CA LEU A 230 -10.10 0.27 -8.73
C LEU A 230 -11.57 0.34 -8.27
N ASP A 231 -12.25 1.47 -8.49
CA ASP A 231 -13.67 1.68 -8.18
C ASP A 231 -14.38 2.28 -9.40
N PRO A 232 -14.84 1.45 -10.33
CA PRO A 232 -15.51 1.90 -11.56
C PRO A 232 -16.78 2.68 -11.31
N GLU A 233 -17.56 2.28 -10.29
CA GLU A 233 -18.84 2.93 -9.95
C GLU A 233 -18.63 4.37 -9.50
N ARG A 234 -17.72 4.59 -8.54
CA ARG A 234 -17.36 5.92 -8.05
C ARG A 234 -16.76 6.80 -9.15
N ALA A 235 -15.92 6.22 -10.00
CA ALA A 235 -15.31 6.95 -11.10
C ALA A 235 -16.36 7.45 -12.10
N ARG A 236 -17.36 6.62 -12.45
CA ARG A 236 -18.48 6.97 -13.31
C ARG A 236 -19.38 8.03 -12.66
N GLU A 237 -19.75 7.84 -11.39
CA GLU A 237 -20.57 8.78 -10.65
C GLU A 237 -19.95 10.18 -10.66
N PHE A 238 -18.69 10.32 -10.32
CA PHE A 238 -17.99 11.61 -10.28
C PHE A 238 -17.85 12.25 -11.66
N HIS A 239 -17.65 11.44 -12.71
CA HIS A 239 -17.61 11.94 -14.07
C HIS A 239 -18.97 12.47 -14.52
N ASP A 240 -20.04 11.73 -14.24
CA ASP A 240 -21.38 12.00 -14.74
C ASP A 240 -22.11 13.09 -13.93
N GLU A 241 -21.77 13.26 -12.64
CA GLU A 241 -22.42 14.23 -11.74
C GLU A 241 -22.51 15.64 -12.33
N THR A 242 -21.46 16.08 -12.99
CA THR A 242 -21.35 17.45 -13.55
C THR A 242 -21.60 17.51 -15.06
N LEU A 243 -21.95 16.39 -15.69
CA LEU A 243 -22.23 16.25 -17.12
C LEU A 243 -23.64 15.66 -17.35
N PRO A 244 -24.70 16.42 -17.07
CA PRO A 244 -26.07 15.89 -17.04
C PRO A 244 -26.62 15.46 -18.40
N LYS A 245 -26.01 15.89 -19.53
CA LYS A 245 -26.40 15.47 -20.87
C LYS A 245 -25.63 14.28 -21.35
N ASP A 246 -26.30 13.24 -21.83
CA ASP A 246 -25.64 12.00 -22.28
C ASP A 246 -24.60 12.24 -23.38
N SER A 247 -24.83 13.21 -24.27
CA SER A 247 -23.84 13.58 -25.28
C SER A 247 -22.55 14.18 -24.69
N ALA A 248 -22.61 14.77 -23.49
CA ALA A 248 -21.44 15.31 -22.82
C ALA A 248 -20.63 14.23 -22.11
N LYS A 249 -21.26 13.14 -21.70
CA LYS A 249 -20.61 12.00 -21.01
C LYS A 249 -19.63 11.23 -21.90
N VAL A 250 -19.79 11.30 -23.22
CA VAL A 250 -18.89 10.67 -24.20
C VAL A 250 -17.96 11.69 -24.89
N ALA A 251 -17.96 12.94 -24.43
CA ALA A 251 -17.20 14.02 -25.05
C ALA A 251 -15.68 13.88 -24.78
N HIS A 252 -14.87 14.49 -25.64
CA HIS A 252 -13.41 14.53 -25.51
C HIS A 252 -12.95 15.64 -24.55
N PHE A 253 -13.62 15.76 -23.40
CA PHE A 253 -13.26 16.60 -22.27
C PHE A 253 -14.08 16.17 -21.05
N CYS A 254 -13.64 16.54 -19.87
CA CYS A 254 -14.43 16.44 -18.64
C CYS A 254 -14.79 17.84 -18.13
N SER A 255 -15.67 17.92 -17.14
CA SER A 255 -16.12 19.19 -16.55
C SER A 255 -15.00 20.01 -15.91
N MET A 256 -13.89 19.40 -15.48
CA MET A 256 -12.78 20.08 -14.84
C MET A 256 -12.18 21.20 -15.71
N CYS A 257 -11.88 20.91 -16.98
CA CYS A 257 -11.28 21.87 -17.91
C CYS A 257 -12.26 22.43 -18.93
N GLY A 258 -13.37 21.71 -19.19
CA GLY A 258 -14.30 22.02 -20.24
C GLY A 258 -13.73 21.85 -21.65
N PRO A 259 -14.53 22.16 -22.69
CA PRO A 259 -14.21 21.83 -24.09
C PRO A 259 -13.03 22.61 -24.68
N LYS A 260 -12.72 23.81 -24.14
CA LYS A 260 -11.70 24.71 -24.71
C LYS A 260 -10.35 24.65 -24.08
N PHE A 261 -10.26 24.13 -22.82
CA PHE A 261 -9.04 24.17 -22.03
C PHE A 261 -8.56 22.79 -21.58
N CYS A 262 -9.11 21.71 -22.16
CA CYS A 262 -8.69 20.37 -21.85
C CYS A 262 -7.25 20.11 -22.34
N SER A 263 -6.32 19.97 -21.41
CA SER A 263 -4.90 19.75 -21.70
C SER A 263 -4.66 18.48 -22.53
N MET A 264 -5.44 17.43 -22.34
CA MET A 264 -5.35 16.20 -23.12
C MET A 264 -5.71 16.44 -24.59
N LYS A 265 -6.78 17.21 -24.86
CA LYS A 265 -7.18 17.58 -26.23
C LYS A 265 -6.12 18.46 -26.88
N ILE A 266 -5.66 19.49 -26.19
CA ILE A 266 -4.58 20.37 -26.67
C ILE A 266 -3.31 19.55 -26.96
N SER A 267 -2.94 18.60 -26.10
CA SER A 267 -1.78 17.73 -26.31
C SER A 267 -1.94 16.83 -27.55
N GLN A 268 -3.15 16.35 -27.86
CA GLN A 268 -3.42 15.63 -29.11
C GLN A 268 -3.18 16.51 -30.32
N ASP A 269 -3.72 17.73 -30.32
CA ASP A 269 -3.54 18.67 -31.41
C ASP A 269 -2.03 19.01 -31.64
N VAL A 270 -1.26 19.15 -30.57
CA VAL A 270 0.20 19.34 -30.63
C VAL A 270 0.91 18.13 -31.22
N ARG A 271 0.51 16.90 -30.84
CA ARG A 271 1.08 15.66 -31.41
C ARG A 271 0.77 15.52 -32.90
N ASP A 272 -0.47 15.83 -33.30
CA ASP A 272 -0.89 15.77 -34.71
C ASP A 272 -0.10 16.79 -35.54
N TYR A 273 0.10 17.99 -35.02
CA TYR A 273 0.94 19.01 -35.67
C TYR A 273 2.39 18.52 -35.81
N ALA A 274 2.99 18.01 -34.75
CA ALA A 274 4.37 17.50 -34.78
C ALA A 274 4.53 16.33 -35.76
N ALA A 275 3.57 15.39 -35.78
CA ALA A 275 3.58 14.27 -36.70
C ALA A 275 3.49 14.71 -38.16
N LYS A 276 2.71 15.77 -38.44
CA LYS A 276 2.59 16.37 -39.78
C LYS A 276 3.93 16.98 -40.21
N GLN A 277 4.59 17.75 -39.32
CA GLN A 277 5.89 18.35 -39.60
C GLN A 277 6.97 17.30 -39.91
N VAL A 278 7.01 16.20 -39.14
CA VAL A 278 7.96 15.10 -39.41
C VAL A 278 7.71 14.47 -40.80
N LYS A 279 6.45 14.19 -41.15
CA LYS A 279 6.11 13.67 -42.49
C LYS A 279 6.49 14.63 -43.61
N GLU A 280 6.26 15.91 -43.46
CA GLU A 280 6.64 16.93 -44.42
C GLU A 280 8.15 17.00 -44.60
N GLN A 281 8.93 16.92 -43.51
CA GLN A 281 10.38 16.84 -43.56
C GLN A 281 10.90 15.57 -44.23
N GLU A 282 10.31 14.41 -43.93
CA GLU A 282 10.69 13.15 -44.61
C GLU A 282 10.42 13.18 -46.11
N VAL A 283 9.29 13.74 -46.52
CA VAL A 283 8.96 13.92 -47.95
C VAL A 283 9.96 14.86 -48.61
N ALA A 284 10.26 15.99 -47.98
CA ALA A 284 11.24 16.95 -48.50
C ALA A 284 12.66 16.34 -48.60
N MET A 285 13.08 15.58 -47.60
CA MET A 285 14.36 14.85 -47.64
C MET A 285 14.43 13.80 -48.77
N LYS A 286 13.35 13.04 -48.93
CA LYS A 286 13.26 12.04 -50.04
C LYS A 286 13.28 12.70 -51.41
N ALA A 287 12.59 13.85 -51.55
CA ALA A 287 12.63 14.62 -52.80
C ALA A 287 14.04 15.15 -53.09
N LYS A 288 14.69 15.76 -52.11
CA LYS A 288 16.09 16.22 -52.27
C LYS A 288 17.08 15.09 -52.53
N ALA A 289 16.90 13.94 -51.86
CA ALA A 289 17.74 12.78 -52.11
C ALA A 289 17.55 12.18 -53.53
N LYS A 290 16.34 12.33 -54.09
CA LYS A 290 16.07 11.97 -55.50
C LYS A 290 16.74 12.95 -56.45
N GLU A 291 16.55 14.23 -56.27
CA GLU A 291 17.15 15.30 -57.04
C GLU A 291 18.70 15.20 -57.03
N PHE A 292 19.31 14.95 -55.88
CA PHE A 292 20.72 14.72 -55.74
C PHE A 292 21.23 13.51 -56.58
N ARG A 293 20.49 12.40 -56.57
CA ARG A 293 20.82 11.22 -57.37
C ARG A 293 20.67 11.49 -58.85
N GLU A 294 19.62 12.17 -59.28
CA GLU A 294 19.36 12.55 -60.65
C GLU A 294 20.36 13.56 -61.20
N SER A 295 20.91 14.43 -60.35
CA SER A 295 21.99 15.38 -60.71
C SER A 295 23.41 14.77 -60.73
N GLY A 296 23.50 13.45 -60.63
CA GLY A 296 24.78 12.72 -60.71
C GLY A 296 25.57 12.71 -59.40
N SER A 297 24.89 12.86 -58.25
CA SER A 297 25.48 12.77 -56.90
C SER A 297 26.63 13.71 -56.61
N LYS A 298 26.66 14.89 -57.23
CA LYS A 298 27.69 15.91 -57.03
C LYS A 298 27.28 16.93 -56.00
N ILE A 299 28.09 17.09 -54.93
CA ILE A 299 27.85 18.07 -53.85
C ILE A 299 28.08 19.50 -54.32
N TYR A 300 28.91 19.70 -55.37
CA TYR A 300 29.18 21.02 -55.93
C TYR A 300 28.88 20.97 -57.43
N SER A 301 28.00 21.85 -57.91
CA SER A 301 27.91 22.20 -59.33
C SER A 301 28.90 23.28 -59.65
N LYS A 302 29.64 23.16 -60.78
CA LYS A 302 30.44 24.28 -61.30
C LYS A 302 29.46 25.44 -61.62
N ILE A 303 29.73 26.60 -61.06
CA ILE A 303 29.08 27.86 -61.40
C ILE A 303 29.48 28.21 -62.81
#